data_ff6258c588d0355f09e04939202659c0
#
_entry.id   ff6258c588d0355f09e04939202659c0
#
_cell.length_a   1.000
_cell.length_b   1.000
_cell.length_c   1.000
_cell.angle_alpha   90.00
_cell.angle_beta   90.00
_cell.angle_gamma   90.00
#
_symmetry.space_group_name_H-M   'P 1'
#
loop_
_entity.id
_entity.type
_entity.pdbx_description
1 polymer ?
#
loop_
_entity_poly.entity_id
_entity_poly.type
_entity_poly.pdbx_seq_one_letter_code
_entity_poly.pdbx_strand_id
1 'polypeptide(L)'
;GTELDMSKDPGAGPHALPYRWRPMTWKYEGKPFVHERTTATQQTGFSFVAQARNWLPNPIGGIFWFGVDDAASTVYFPAYCGITSVPEAYAEGKGDMLTYCSDCAFWTFNKVSNFSYLRYDVMHAEVAKVQNELETRFISNTQLIDNTAKELYQNDPKKALQYLTDYSANTGNYVVNRWEKMFQFLLVKFMDGNVKQEENGVFKYNKYNLCPDHVNNPQLPDWWKKIIIDATGDKLVQPEPKK
;
A
#
# COMPACT_ATOMS: atom_id res chain seq x y z
N GLY A 1 10.66 -14.86 -8.75
CA GLY A 1 9.48 -15.67 -8.65
C GLY A 1 9.82 -17.10 -8.27
N THR A 2 8.95 -17.74 -7.57
CA THR A 2 8.96 -19.17 -7.30
C THR A 2 7.90 -19.83 -8.17
N GLU A 3 7.84 -21.15 -8.21
CA GLU A 3 6.77 -21.92 -8.86
C GLU A 3 5.37 -21.59 -8.28
N LEU A 4 5.33 -20.99 -7.08
CA LEU A 4 4.11 -20.51 -6.43
C LEU A 4 3.72 -19.08 -6.84
N ASP A 5 4.52 -18.42 -7.67
CA ASP A 5 4.19 -17.08 -8.19
C ASP A 5 3.11 -17.18 -9.27
N MET A 6 1.88 -16.95 -8.88
CA MET A 6 0.71 -16.99 -9.77
C MET A 6 0.34 -15.61 -10.36
N SER A 7 1.25 -14.65 -10.34
CA SER A 7 0.98 -13.29 -10.88
C SER A 7 0.72 -13.28 -12.39
N LYS A 8 1.22 -14.29 -13.12
CA LYS A 8 1.00 -14.48 -14.56
C LYS A 8 -0.03 -15.56 -14.90
N ASP A 9 -0.70 -16.08 -13.88
CA ASP A 9 -1.77 -17.06 -14.07
C ASP A 9 -3.00 -16.38 -14.72
N PRO A 10 -3.70 -17.05 -15.65
CA PRO A 10 -4.94 -16.52 -16.24
C PRO A 10 -5.98 -16.07 -15.21
N GLY A 11 -6.06 -16.73 -14.04
CA GLY A 11 -6.93 -16.35 -12.96
C GLY A 11 -6.59 -15.00 -12.32
N ALA A 12 -5.34 -14.54 -12.43
CA ALA A 12 -4.92 -13.21 -11.98
C ALA A 12 -5.24 -12.11 -13.00
N GLY A 13 -5.62 -12.46 -14.21
CA GLY A 13 -5.86 -11.51 -15.29
C GLY A 13 -4.59 -10.78 -15.74
N PRO A 14 -4.73 -9.82 -16.67
CA PRO A 14 -3.59 -9.10 -17.24
C PRO A 14 -2.87 -8.18 -16.25
N HIS A 15 -3.49 -7.89 -15.12
CA HIS A 15 -3.03 -6.93 -14.12
C HIS A 15 -2.54 -7.58 -12.82
N ALA A 16 -2.22 -8.87 -12.85
CA ALA A 16 -1.72 -9.62 -11.69
C ALA A 16 -2.57 -9.43 -10.43
N LEU A 17 -3.90 -9.53 -10.56
CA LEU A 17 -4.85 -9.28 -9.48
C LEU A 17 -4.51 -10.11 -8.23
N PRO A 18 -4.53 -9.51 -7.05
CA PRO A 18 -4.26 -10.23 -5.81
C PRO A 18 -5.37 -11.23 -5.45
N TYR A 19 -5.09 -12.09 -4.49
CA TYR A 19 -5.88 -13.28 -4.17
C TYR A 19 -7.40 -13.08 -4.13
N ARG A 20 -7.90 -12.08 -3.39
CA ARG A 20 -9.34 -11.85 -3.23
C ARG A 20 -10.06 -11.31 -4.47
N TRP A 21 -9.32 -10.84 -5.44
CA TRP A 21 -9.86 -10.30 -6.70
C TRP A 21 -9.88 -11.33 -7.82
N ARG A 22 -9.55 -12.58 -7.49
CA ARG A 22 -9.61 -13.74 -8.38
C ARG A 22 -10.81 -14.60 -8.03
N PRO A 23 -11.27 -15.49 -8.95
CA PRO A 23 -12.17 -16.59 -8.58
C PRO A 23 -11.53 -17.40 -7.45
N MET A 24 -12.22 -17.53 -6.31
CA MET A 24 -11.63 -18.13 -5.10
C MET A 24 -11.88 -19.62 -5.05
N THR A 25 -13.15 -20.01 -5.06
CA THR A 25 -13.61 -21.39 -5.06
C THR A 25 -14.78 -21.48 -6.02
N TRP A 26 -14.70 -22.38 -6.99
CA TRP A 26 -15.75 -22.57 -7.99
C TRP A 26 -15.87 -24.00 -8.43
N LYS A 27 -16.93 -24.33 -9.15
CA LYS A 27 -17.10 -25.61 -9.84
C LYS A 27 -17.22 -25.37 -11.33
N TYR A 28 -16.55 -26.21 -12.11
CA TYR A 28 -16.71 -26.25 -13.56
C TYR A 28 -16.82 -27.71 -14.00
N GLU A 29 -17.84 -28.05 -14.78
CA GLU A 29 -18.15 -29.44 -15.21
C GLU A 29 -18.12 -30.46 -14.04
N GLY A 30 -18.69 -30.04 -12.88
CA GLY A 30 -18.79 -30.86 -11.68
C GLY A 30 -17.50 -30.96 -10.86
N LYS A 31 -16.36 -30.48 -11.35
CA LYS A 31 -15.08 -30.50 -10.64
C LYS A 31 -14.90 -29.24 -9.79
N PRO A 32 -14.47 -29.35 -8.51
CA PRO A 32 -14.15 -28.20 -7.67
C PRO A 32 -12.75 -27.66 -7.99
N PHE A 33 -12.63 -26.33 -7.97
CA PHE A 33 -11.36 -25.59 -8.12
C PHE A 33 -11.22 -24.58 -7.02
N VAL A 34 -9.96 -24.21 -6.69
CA VAL A 34 -9.62 -23.22 -5.68
C VAL A 34 -8.31 -22.53 -6.03
N HIS A 35 -8.21 -21.23 -5.77
CA HIS A 35 -6.94 -20.53 -5.71
C HIS A 35 -6.31 -20.65 -4.31
N GLU A 36 -5.02 -20.88 -4.26
CA GLU A 36 -4.23 -20.88 -3.03
C GLU A 36 -4.33 -19.52 -2.31
N ARG A 37 -4.43 -19.59 -0.98
CA ARG A 37 -4.46 -18.41 -0.15
C ARG A 37 -3.05 -17.93 0.15
N THR A 38 -2.77 -16.65 -0.11
CA THR A 38 -1.50 -16.02 0.24
C THR A 38 -1.40 -15.75 1.74
N THR A 39 -0.17 -15.57 2.24
CA THR A 39 0.08 -15.20 3.65
C THR A 39 -0.47 -13.81 3.97
N ALA A 40 -0.21 -12.83 3.11
CA ALA A 40 -0.82 -11.51 3.18
C ALA A 40 -2.11 -11.48 2.36
N THR A 41 -3.21 -11.02 2.93
CA THR A 41 -4.50 -10.92 2.26
C THR A 41 -5.11 -9.53 2.46
N GLN A 42 -5.95 -9.12 1.50
CA GLN A 42 -6.60 -7.80 1.47
C GLN A 42 -7.56 -7.56 2.64
N GLN A 43 -8.04 -8.62 3.28
CA GLN A 43 -8.91 -8.52 4.46
C GLN A 43 -8.14 -8.50 5.79
N THR A 44 -6.83 -8.31 5.77
CA THR A 44 -6.05 -8.10 6.99
C THR A 44 -6.53 -6.83 7.66
N GLY A 45 -6.94 -6.90 8.93
CA GLY A 45 -7.38 -5.70 9.67
C GLY A 45 -6.19 -4.87 10.15
N PHE A 46 -5.15 -5.54 10.65
CA PHE A 46 -3.88 -4.96 11.04
C PHE A 46 -2.79 -6.03 11.06
N SER A 47 -1.55 -5.58 11.04
CA SER A 47 -0.37 -6.42 11.20
C SER A 47 0.72 -5.67 11.95
N PHE A 48 1.64 -6.40 12.57
CA PHE A 48 2.71 -5.77 13.33
C PHE A 48 3.97 -6.62 13.39
N VAL A 49 5.09 -5.94 13.68
CA VAL A 49 6.35 -6.58 14.08
C VAL A 49 6.73 -6.05 15.45
N ALA A 50 6.85 -6.94 16.43
CA ALA A 50 7.32 -6.59 17.77
C ALA A 50 8.85 -6.70 17.83
N GLN A 51 9.52 -5.60 18.19
CA GLN A 51 10.96 -5.54 18.36
C GLN A 51 11.30 -5.29 19.83
N ALA A 52 12.02 -6.22 20.46
CA ALA A 52 12.48 -6.10 21.83
C ALA A 52 14.02 -5.96 21.87
N ARG A 53 14.51 -4.95 22.63
CA ARG A 53 15.92 -4.60 22.75
C ARG A 53 16.26 -4.46 24.24
N ASN A 54 16.73 -5.56 24.83
CA ASN A 54 16.95 -5.69 26.28
C ASN A 54 18.13 -4.85 26.83
N TRP A 55 18.92 -4.22 25.95
CA TRP A 55 20.01 -3.33 26.31
C TRP A 55 19.60 -1.87 26.50
N LEU A 56 18.32 -1.57 26.30
CA LEU A 56 17.72 -0.26 26.51
C LEU A 56 16.76 -0.29 27.69
N PRO A 57 16.49 0.85 28.35
CA PRO A 57 15.44 0.97 29.33
C PRO A 57 14.09 0.49 28.79
N ASN A 58 13.27 -0.18 29.58
CA ASN A 58 12.01 -0.80 29.15
C ASN A 58 11.11 0.10 28.28
N PRO A 59 10.88 1.39 28.61
CA PRO A 59 10.03 2.25 27.79
C PRO A 59 10.58 2.54 26.39
N ILE A 60 11.90 2.39 26.21
CA ILE A 60 12.61 2.67 24.95
C ILE A 60 12.89 1.36 24.20
N GLY A 61 13.12 0.27 24.94
CA GLY A 61 13.56 -1.01 24.39
C GLY A 61 12.56 -1.72 23.51
N GLY A 62 11.27 -1.44 23.66
CA GLY A 62 10.21 -2.04 22.86
C GLY A 62 9.73 -1.10 21.76
N ILE A 63 9.67 -1.60 20.52
CA ILE A 63 8.97 -0.94 19.42
C ILE A 63 7.93 -1.91 18.85
N PHE A 64 6.72 -1.40 18.69
CA PHE A 64 5.62 -2.05 18.02
C PHE A 64 5.50 -1.39 16.64
N TRP A 65 6.10 -2.02 15.62
CA TRP A 65 5.96 -1.60 14.24
C TRP A 65 4.56 -1.96 13.77
N PHE A 66 3.68 -0.98 13.67
CA PHE A 66 2.26 -1.20 13.47
C PHE A 66 1.80 -0.75 12.09
N GLY A 67 1.07 -1.61 11.41
CA GLY A 67 0.40 -1.35 10.15
C GLY A 67 -1.07 -1.74 10.21
N VAL A 68 -1.92 -1.00 9.53
CA VAL A 68 -3.36 -1.22 9.44
C VAL A 68 -3.76 -1.61 8.02
N ASP A 69 -4.83 -2.37 7.88
CA ASP A 69 -5.38 -2.85 6.62
C ASP A 69 -4.46 -3.87 5.91
N ASP A 70 -4.53 -3.98 4.61
CA ASP A 70 -3.80 -4.91 3.76
C ASP A 70 -2.29 -4.92 4.03
N ALA A 71 -1.78 -6.03 4.51
CA ALA A 71 -0.38 -6.18 4.91
C ALA A 71 0.62 -5.99 3.74
N ALA A 72 0.18 -6.14 2.49
CA ALA A 72 1.02 -5.91 1.32
C ALA A 72 1.15 -4.42 0.96
N SER A 73 0.17 -3.59 1.37
CA SER A 73 0.08 -2.17 1.02
C SER A 73 0.17 -1.24 2.22
N THR A 74 0.37 -1.77 3.45
CA THR A 74 0.49 -0.96 4.66
C THR A 74 1.88 -0.38 4.85
N VAL A 75 2.03 0.59 5.75
CA VAL A 75 3.31 1.10 6.23
C VAL A 75 3.42 0.84 7.72
N TYR A 76 4.49 0.17 8.12
CA TYR A 76 4.78 -0.08 9.52
C TYR A 76 5.45 1.15 10.13
N PHE A 77 4.70 1.91 10.94
CA PHE A 77 5.27 3.02 11.69
C PHE A 77 5.70 2.58 13.10
N PRO A 78 6.75 3.19 13.67
CA PRO A 78 7.25 2.81 14.99
C PRO A 78 6.42 3.41 16.11
N ALA A 79 5.67 2.57 16.82
CA ALA A 79 5.03 2.91 18.08
C ALA A 79 5.86 2.34 19.24
N TYR A 80 6.49 3.21 20.02
CA TYR A 80 7.27 2.78 21.19
C TYR A 80 6.36 2.24 22.29
N CYS A 81 6.77 1.17 22.98
CA CYS A 81 5.93 0.53 24.00
C CYS A 81 5.71 1.41 25.24
N GLY A 82 6.50 2.47 25.41
CA GLY A 82 6.35 3.44 26.53
C GLY A 82 5.40 4.61 26.24
N ILE A 83 4.74 4.66 25.07
CA ILE A 83 3.83 5.76 24.73
C ILE A 83 2.58 5.78 25.62
N THR A 84 2.06 6.97 25.90
CA THR A 84 0.89 7.19 26.75
C THR A 84 -0.38 7.52 25.97
N SER A 85 -0.25 7.76 24.66
CA SER A 85 -1.37 7.94 23.74
C SER A 85 -0.99 7.44 22.34
N VAL A 86 -1.99 7.08 21.55
CA VAL A 86 -1.83 6.64 20.17
C VAL A 86 -2.18 7.77 19.20
N PRO A 87 -1.73 7.73 17.93
CA PRO A 87 -2.19 8.69 16.92
C PRO A 87 -3.71 8.62 16.79
N GLU A 88 -4.38 9.77 16.72
CA GLU A 88 -5.85 9.86 16.72
C GLU A 88 -6.50 9.01 15.62
N ALA A 89 -5.92 9.00 14.42
CA ALA A 89 -6.45 8.23 13.29
C ALA A 89 -6.45 6.69 13.52
N TYR A 90 -5.65 6.21 14.50
CA TYR A 90 -5.56 4.80 14.88
C TYR A 90 -6.27 4.48 16.20
N ALA A 91 -6.91 5.47 16.82
CA ALA A 91 -7.57 5.28 18.11
C ALA A 91 -8.77 4.33 17.99
N GLU A 92 -9.00 3.57 19.05
CA GLU A 92 -10.18 2.71 19.18
C GLU A 92 -11.48 3.53 19.02
N GLY A 93 -12.43 2.99 18.26
CA GLY A 93 -13.70 3.67 17.98
C GLY A 93 -13.63 4.78 16.91
N LYS A 94 -12.47 5.09 16.36
CA LYS A 94 -12.32 6.12 15.33
C LYS A 94 -12.95 5.75 13.99
N GLY A 95 -13.18 4.47 13.72
CA GLY A 95 -13.86 4.00 12.51
C GLY A 95 -14.32 2.56 12.67
N ASP A 96 -15.22 2.13 11.79
CA ASP A 96 -15.70 0.76 11.71
C ASP A 96 -15.76 0.27 10.26
N MET A 97 -16.02 -1.02 10.06
CA MET A 97 -16.01 -1.65 8.73
C MET A 97 -17.26 -1.33 7.88
N LEU A 98 -18.30 -0.74 8.44
CA LEU A 98 -19.58 -0.51 7.76
C LEU A 98 -19.85 0.99 7.52
N THR A 99 -19.06 1.88 8.15
CA THR A 99 -19.22 3.32 8.03
C THR A 99 -17.91 3.95 7.55
N TYR A 100 -17.94 4.57 6.39
CA TYR A 100 -16.75 5.26 5.86
C TYR A 100 -16.35 6.44 6.75
N CYS A 101 -15.08 6.51 7.06
CA CYS A 101 -14.47 7.56 7.85
C CYS A 101 -13.24 8.11 7.09
N SER A 102 -13.26 9.39 6.75
CA SER A 102 -12.22 10.02 5.94
C SER A 102 -10.93 10.35 6.70
N ASP A 103 -10.98 10.39 8.03
CA ASP A 103 -9.89 10.76 8.92
C ASP A 103 -9.42 9.60 9.82
N CYS A 104 -9.86 8.37 9.55
CA CYS A 104 -9.34 7.18 10.22
C CYS A 104 -8.31 6.43 9.35
N ALA A 105 -7.35 5.82 10.01
CA ALA A 105 -6.28 5.10 9.33
C ALA A 105 -6.81 3.95 8.48
N PHE A 106 -7.72 3.14 9.01
CA PHE A 106 -8.28 1.98 8.31
C PHE A 106 -8.78 2.34 6.90
N TRP A 107 -9.71 3.31 6.79
CA TRP A 107 -10.28 3.67 5.49
C TRP A 107 -9.30 4.40 4.57
N THR A 108 -8.34 5.15 5.14
CA THR A 108 -7.28 5.79 4.36
C THR A 108 -6.39 4.74 3.68
N PHE A 109 -6.00 3.68 4.40
CA PHE A 109 -5.21 2.58 3.85
C PHE A 109 -6.04 1.70 2.92
N ASN A 110 -7.25 1.31 3.33
CA ASN A 110 -8.15 0.47 2.55
C ASN A 110 -8.49 1.09 1.18
N LYS A 111 -8.68 2.40 1.13
CA LYS A 111 -8.91 3.15 -0.11
C LYS A 111 -7.74 3.02 -1.10
N VAL A 112 -6.49 3.13 -0.62
CA VAL A 112 -5.29 2.98 -1.46
C VAL A 112 -5.16 1.55 -1.97
N SER A 113 -5.28 0.57 -1.09
CA SER A 113 -5.16 -0.84 -1.48
C SER A 113 -6.23 -1.25 -2.47
N ASN A 114 -7.51 -0.97 -2.19
CA ASN A 114 -8.61 -1.32 -3.08
C ASN A 114 -8.52 -0.61 -4.44
N PHE A 115 -8.10 0.65 -4.48
CA PHE A 115 -7.91 1.34 -5.75
C PHE A 115 -6.76 0.74 -6.55
N SER A 116 -5.64 0.38 -5.91
CA SER A 116 -4.50 -0.23 -6.57
C SER A 116 -4.83 -1.60 -7.18
N TYR A 117 -5.81 -2.32 -6.64
CA TYR A 117 -6.23 -3.63 -7.18
C TYR A 117 -6.87 -3.56 -8.56
N LEU A 118 -7.35 -2.41 -8.99
CA LEU A 118 -7.89 -2.25 -10.34
C LEU A 118 -6.83 -2.53 -11.42
N ARG A 119 -5.57 -2.23 -11.12
CA ARG A 119 -4.41 -2.45 -11.99
C ARG A 119 -3.17 -2.66 -11.13
N TYR A 120 -3.16 -3.77 -10.42
CA TYR A 120 -2.20 -4.05 -9.36
C TYR A 120 -0.75 -4.02 -9.83
N ASP A 121 -0.46 -4.57 -11.00
CA ASP A 121 0.87 -4.61 -11.62
C ASP A 121 1.56 -3.25 -11.72
N VAL A 122 0.81 -2.20 -12.00
CA VAL A 122 1.35 -0.84 -12.18
C VAL A 122 1.08 0.08 -10.99
N MET A 123 -0.09 -0.02 -10.35
CA MET A 123 -0.45 0.87 -9.24
C MET A 123 0.25 0.47 -7.94
N HIS A 124 0.32 -0.82 -7.62
CA HIS A 124 1.00 -1.27 -6.41
C HIS A 124 2.52 -0.99 -6.47
N ALA A 125 3.11 -0.95 -7.66
CA ALA A 125 4.50 -0.55 -7.81
C ALA A 125 4.77 0.88 -7.31
N GLU A 126 3.81 1.81 -7.50
CA GLU A 126 3.91 3.17 -6.95
C GLU A 126 3.72 3.19 -5.42
N VAL A 127 2.78 2.39 -4.91
CA VAL A 127 2.58 2.21 -3.46
C VAL A 127 3.85 1.71 -2.81
N ALA A 128 4.46 0.65 -3.37
CA ALA A 128 5.68 0.04 -2.83
C ALA A 128 6.87 1.00 -2.77
N LYS A 129 7.01 1.93 -3.72
CA LYS A 129 8.07 2.96 -3.67
C LYS A 129 7.95 3.82 -2.42
N VAL A 130 6.75 4.32 -2.14
CA VAL A 130 6.50 5.19 -0.99
C VAL A 130 6.57 4.41 0.33
N GLN A 131 6.08 3.18 0.35
CA GLN A 131 6.21 2.25 1.47
C GLN A 131 7.68 2.06 1.85
N ASN A 132 8.52 1.69 0.89
CA ASN A 132 9.95 1.48 1.10
C ASN A 132 10.67 2.76 1.55
N GLU A 133 10.33 3.92 0.98
CA GLU A 133 10.88 5.22 1.39
C GLU A 133 10.60 5.50 2.87
N LEU A 134 9.34 5.34 3.29
CA LEU A 134 8.91 5.64 4.65
C LEU A 134 9.53 4.70 5.67
N GLU A 135 9.44 3.39 5.42
CA GLU A 135 9.96 2.37 6.34
C GLU A 135 11.49 2.44 6.46
N THR A 136 12.21 2.63 5.36
CA THR A 136 13.67 2.85 5.39
C THR A 136 14.03 4.06 6.24
N ARG A 137 13.30 5.17 6.09
CA ARG A 137 13.52 6.37 6.91
C ARG A 137 13.24 6.12 8.38
N PHE A 138 12.16 5.42 8.72
CA PHE A 138 11.84 5.12 10.12
C PHE A 138 12.90 4.23 10.76
N ILE A 139 13.33 3.18 10.06
CA ILE A 139 14.40 2.29 10.51
C ILE A 139 15.71 3.06 10.72
N SER A 140 16.10 3.91 9.77
CA SER A 140 17.34 4.70 9.84
C SER A 140 17.33 5.68 11.00
N ASN A 141 16.18 6.23 11.37
CA ASN A 141 16.05 7.20 12.45
C ASN A 141 16.00 6.54 13.83
N THR A 142 15.76 5.24 13.95
CA THR A 142 15.54 4.56 15.23
C THR A 142 16.69 4.81 16.21
N GLN A 143 17.96 4.73 15.77
CA GLN A 143 19.10 4.94 16.62
C GLN A 143 19.16 6.36 17.22
N LEU A 144 18.82 7.37 16.43
CA LEU A 144 18.79 8.76 16.91
C LEU A 144 17.69 8.97 17.96
N ILE A 145 16.50 8.44 17.69
CA ILE A 145 15.36 8.51 18.62
C ILE A 145 15.70 7.82 19.94
N ASP A 146 16.28 6.62 19.87
CA ASP A 146 16.69 5.85 21.05
C ASP A 146 17.71 6.60 21.90
N ASN A 147 18.74 7.19 21.28
CA ASN A 147 19.77 7.93 21.98
C ASN A 147 19.19 9.15 22.69
N THR A 148 18.35 9.93 22.00
CA THR A 148 17.68 11.09 22.59
C THR A 148 16.76 10.67 23.74
N ALA A 149 15.96 9.62 23.54
CA ALA A 149 15.08 9.11 24.59
C ALA A 149 15.85 8.61 25.80
N LYS A 150 17.01 7.95 25.60
CA LYS A 150 17.89 7.45 26.68
C LYS A 150 18.49 8.60 27.52
N GLU A 151 18.96 9.64 26.86
CA GLU A 151 19.48 10.83 27.56
C GLU A 151 18.39 11.52 28.38
N LEU A 152 17.21 11.68 27.81
CA LEU A 152 16.05 12.23 28.53
C LEU A 152 15.65 11.33 29.71
N TYR A 153 15.65 10.01 29.52
CA TYR A 153 15.26 9.06 30.56
C TYR A 153 16.16 9.08 31.78
N GLN A 154 17.45 9.31 31.58
CA GLN A 154 18.43 9.46 32.68
C GLN A 154 18.15 10.68 33.55
N ASN A 155 17.67 11.77 32.99
CA ASN A 155 17.45 13.05 33.67
C ASN A 155 15.99 13.23 34.11
N ASP A 156 15.03 12.86 33.27
CA ASP A 156 13.61 12.99 33.51
C ASP A 156 12.82 11.89 32.72
N PRO A 157 12.50 10.77 33.34
CA PRO A 157 11.78 9.70 32.72
C PRO A 157 10.42 10.13 32.09
N LYS A 158 9.74 11.10 32.68
CA LYS A 158 8.46 11.60 32.14
C LYS A 158 8.65 12.32 30.81
N LYS A 159 9.72 13.12 30.69
CA LYS A 159 10.06 13.77 29.41
C LYS A 159 10.44 12.77 28.33
N ALA A 160 11.12 11.68 28.68
CA ALA A 160 11.42 10.61 27.75
C ALA A 160 10.14 9.95 27.21
N LEU A 161 9.19 9.63 28.08
CA LEU A 161 7.89 9.07 27.67
C LEU A 161 7.10 10.04 26.79
N GLN A 162 7.09 11.33 27.14
CA GLN A 162 6.43 12.35 26.31
C GLN A 162 7.08 12.45 24.94
N TYR A 163 8.41 12.48 24.86
CA TYR A 163 9.16 12.52 23.61
C TYR A 163 8.82 11.32 22.70
N LEU A 164 8.80 10.09 23.25
CA LEU A 164 8.47 8.88 22.51
C LEU A 164 6.99 8.87 22.08
N THR A 165 6.11 9.40 22.93
CA THR A 165 4.67 9.55 22.60
C THR A 165 4.49 10.51 21.44
N ASP A 166 5.10 11.69 21.51
CA ASP A 166 5.02 12.72 20.46
C ASP A 166 5.61 12.20 19.14
N TYR A 167 6.77 11.52 19.20
CA TYR A 167 7.38 10.93 18.02
C TYR A 167 6.48 9.89 17.37
N SER A 168 5.95 8.93 18.14
CA SER A 168 5.10 7.86 17.63
C SER A 168 3.77 8.41 17.07
N ALA A 169 3.15 9.35 17.81
CA ALA A 169 1.89 9.97 17.37
C ALA A 169 2.08 10.80 16.10
N ASN A 170 3.10 11.64 16.04
CA ASN A 170 3.40 12.45 14.86
C ASN A 170 3.77 11.60 13.65
N THR A 171 4.51 10.50 13.86
CA THR A 171 4.88 9.57 12.79
C THR A 171 3.64 8.85 12.24
N GLY A 172 2.77 8.34 13.09
CA GLY A 172 1.51 7.72 12.67
C GLY A 172 0.62 8.68 11.88
N ASN A 173 0.42 9.91 12.39
CA ASN A 173 -0.36 10.94 11.70
C ASN A 173 0.28 11.34 10.36
N TYR A 174 1.61 11.44 10.30
CA TYR A 174 2.32 11.70 9.06
C TYR A 174 2.09 10.60 8.02
N VAL A 175 2.11 9.34 8.43
CA VAL A 175 1.85 8.19 7.55
C VAL A 175 0.43 8.25 6.97
N VAL A 176 -0.58 8.53 7.79
CA VAL A 176 -1.98 8.67 7.32
C VAL A 176 -2.10 9.79 6.29
N ASN A 177 -1.52 10.96 6.59
CA ASN A 177 -1.53 12.09 5.66
C ASN A 177 -0.79 11.77 4.34
N ARG A 178 0.32 11.03 4.42
CA ARG A 178 1.08 10.62 3.24
C ARG A 178 0.30 9.60 2.40
N TRP A 179 -0.50 8.73 3.05
CA TRP A 179 -1.34 7.74 2.38
C TRP A 179 -2.56 8.36 1.71
N GLU A 180 -3.15 9.40 2.31
CA GLU A 180 -4.20 10.17 1.64
C GLU A 180 -3.67 10.83 0.34
N LYS A 181 -2.47 11.41 0.39
CA LYS A 181 -1.81 11.94 -0.82
C LYS A 181 -1.47 10.85 -1.83
N MET A 182 -1.16 9.62 -1.36
CA MET A 182 -0.93 8.48 -2.23
C MET A 182 -2.17 8.11 -3.02
N PHE A 183 -3.34 8.10 -2.38
CA PHE A 183 -4.60 7.88 -3.08
C PHE A 183 -4.85 8.94 -4.16
N GLN A 184 -4.68 10.22 -3.82
CA GLN A 184 -4.85 11.32 -4.79
C GLN A 184 -3.88 11.20 -5.97
N PHE A 185 -2.64 10.83 -5.70
CA PHE A 185 -1.62 10.59 -6.74
C PHE A 185 -2.02 9.43 -7.67
N LEU A 186 -2.42 8.29 -7.11
CA LEU A 186 -2.86 7.15 -7.90
C LEU A 186 -4.09 7.49 -8.75
N LEU A 187 -5.08 8.19 -8.16
CA LEU A 187 -6.28 8.60 -8.87
C LEU A 187 -5.93 9.47 -10.08
N VAL A 188 -5.10 10.48 -9.90
CA VAL A 188 -4.69 11.38 -11.00
C VAL A 188 -3.85 10.64 -12.04
N LYS A 189 -2.85 9.85 -11.61
CA LYS A 189 -1.91 9.18 -12.50
C LYS A 189 -2.60 8.16 -13.40
N PHE A 190 -3.56 7.40 -12.87
CA PHE A 190 -4.17 6.25 -13.53
C PHE A 190 -5.65 6.44 -13.92
N MET A 191 -6.17 7.63 -13.78
CA MET A 191 -7.53 7.97 -14.16
C MET A 191 -7.82 7.61 -15.63
N ASP A 192 -9.02 7.09 -15.90
CA ASP A 192 -9.51 6.72 -17.24
C ASP A 192 -8.69 5.65 -17.96
N GLY A 193 -8.02 4.78 -17.20
CA GLY A 193 -7.29 3.63 -17.76
C GLY A 193 -5.94 3.98 -18.42
N ASN A 194 -5.54 5.24 -18.43
CA ASN A 194 -4.26 5.68 -18.96
C ASN A 194 -3.23 5.96 -17.85
N VAL A 195 -1.99 6.30 -18.22
CA VAL A 195 -0.92 6.67 -17.29
C VAL A 195 -0.38 8.03 -17.66
N LYS A 196 -0.54 9.02 -16.78
CA LYS A 196 0.06 10.35 -16.94
C LYS A 196 1.54 10.31 -16.57
N GLN A 197 2.35 11.04 -17.33
CA GLN A 197 3.77 11.19 -17.04
C GLN A 197 3.99 12.09 -15.83
N GLU A 198 4.91 11.70 -14.99
CA GLU A 198 5.36 12.49 -13.85
C GLU A 198 6.88 12.36 -13.69
N GLU A 199 7.45 13.32 -13.00
CA GLU A 199 8.85 13.29 -12.61
C GLU A 199 8.95 13.76 -11.15
N ASN A 200 9.46 12.90 -10.28
CA ASN A 200 9.54 13.14 -8.83
C ASN A 200 8.20 13.54 -8.19
N GLY A 201 7.09 12.92 -8.63
CA GLY A 201 5.75 13.17 -8.13
C GLY A 201 5.07 14.42 -8.71
N VAL A 202 5.69 15.10 -9.67
CA VAL A 202 5.14 16.27 -10.36
C VAL A 202 4.69 15.88 -11.76
N PHE A 203 3.41 16.04 -12.05
CA PHE A 203 2.85 15.74 -13.37
C PHE A 203 3.33 16.72 -14.44
N LYS A 204 3.61 16.20 -15.64
CA LYS A 204 4.03 17.00 -16.79
C LYS A 204 2.81 17.54 -17.53
N TYR A 205 2.74 18.85 -17.65
CA TYR A 205 1.69 19.56 -18.38
C TYR A 205 2.15 19.91 -19.79
N ASN A 206 1.18 20.03 -20.69
CA ASN A 206 1.45 20.58 -22.02
C ASN A 206 1.86 22.05 -21.94
N LYS A 207 2.27 22.62 -23.08
CA LYS A 207 2.70 24.04 -23.18
C LYS A 207 1.67 25.08 -22.69
N TYR A 208 0.41 24.69 -22.52
CA TYR A 208 -0.65 25.56 -22.06
C TYR A 208 -0.98 25.38 -20.57
N ASN A 209 -0.33 24.44 -19.87
CA ASN A 209 -0.59 24.07 -18.47
C ASN A 209 -2.05 23.68 -18.17
N LEU A 210 -2.76 23.12 -19.14
CA LEU A 210 -4.18 22.76 -19.01
C LEU A 210 -4.41 21.26 -18.94
N CYS A 211 -3.57 20.47 -19.58
CA CYS A 211 -3.72 19.01 -19.60
C CYS A 211 -2.34 18.32 -19.63
N PRO A 212 -2.28 16.99 -19.43
CA PRO A 212 -1.04 16.25 -19.53
C PRO A 212 -0.35 16.49 -20.87
N ASP A 213 0.99 16.62 -20.85
CA ASP A 213 1.79 16.72 -22.07
C ASP A 213 1.68 15.46 -22.92
N HIS A 214 1.73 14.31 -22.23
CA HIS A 214 1.61 13.02 -22.86
C HIS A 214 0.87 12.04 -21.94
N VAL A 215 0.07 11.15 -22.56
CA VAL A 215 -0.69 10.11 -21.87
C VAL A 215 -0.34 8.76 -22.49
N ASN A 216 0.13 7.83 -21.66
CA ASN A 216 0.41 6.47 -22.07
C ASN A 216 -0.80 5.57 -21.80
N ASN A 217 -1.08 4.68 -22.76
CA ASN A 217 -1.99 3.56 -22.54
C ASN A 217 -1.14 2.33 -22.22
N PRO A 218 -1.23 1.77 -21.01
CA PRO A 218 -0.49 0.57 -20.68
C PRO A 218 -0.93 -0.57 -21.61
N GLN A 219 0.05 -1.24 -22.16
CA GLN A 219 -0.21 -2.40 -23.01
C GLN A 219 -0.52 -3.63 -22.12
N LEU A 220 -1.46 -4.44 -22.56
CA LEU A 220 -1.67 -5.76 -21.98
C LEU A 220 -0.47 -6.68 -22.32
N PRO A 221 -0.12 -7.64 -21.45
CA PRO A 221 0.93 -8.60 -21.74
C PRO A 221 0.55 -9.51 -22.92
N ASP A 222 1.53 -9.96 -23.70
CA ASP A 222 1.28 -10.72 -24.94
C ASP A 222 0.57 -12.04 -24.70
N TRP A 223 0.82 -12.70 -23.56
CA TRP A 223 0.11 -13.92 -23.19
C TRP A 223 -1.40 -13.68 -23.02
N TRP A 224 -1.80 -12.50 -22.51
CA TRP A 224 -3.23 -12.14 -22.39
C TRP A 224 -3.82 -11.74 -23.72
N LYS A 225 -3.07 -11.00 -24.56
CA LYS A 225 -3.49 -10.70 -25.94
C LYS A 225 -3.75 -11.98 -26.72
N LYS A 226 -2.90 -13.01 -26.54
CA LYS A 226 -3.09 -14.32 -27.16
C LYS A 226 -4.42 -14.97 -26.72
N ILE A 227 -4.73 -14.95 -25.42
CA ILE A 227 -6.01 -15.49 -24.92
C ILE A 227 -7.21 -14.79 -25.59
N ILE A 228 -7.14 -13.46 -25.73
CA ILE A 228 -8.20 -12.69 -26.40
C ILE A 228 -8.31 -13.11 -27.86
N ILE A 229 -7.21 -13.20 -28.59
CA ILE A 229 -7.21 -13.59 -30.02
C ILE A 229 -7.73 -15.01 -30.19
N ASP A 230 -7.29 -15.95 -29.38
CA ASP A 230 -7.77 -17.34 -29.43
C ASP A 230 -9.30 -17.43 -29.19
N ALA A 231 -9.85 -16.56 -28.33
CA ALA A 231 -11.27 -16.52 -28.03
C ALA A 231 -12.12 -15.75 -29.08
N THR A 232 -11.56 -14.77 -29.77
CA THR A 232 -12.29 -13.88 -30.67
C THR A 232 -12.04 -14.13 -32.16
N GLY A 233 -10.96 -14.84 -32.50
CA GLY A 233 -10.51 -15.00 -33.90
C GLY A 233 -10.26 -13.64 -34.54
N ASP A 234 -10.65 -13.50 -35.78
CA ASP A 234 -10.38 -12.30 -36.61
C ASP A 234 -11.28 -11.09 -36.30
N LYS A 235 -12.18 -11.19 -35.31
CA LYS A 235 -13.15 -10.11 -34.99
C LYS A 235 -12.49 -8.79 -34.59
N LEU A 236 -11.27 -8.84 -34.07
CA LEU A 236 -10.53 -7.67 -33.58
C LEU A 236 -9.36 -7.29 -34.49
N VAL A 237 -9.24 -7.92 -35.65
CA VAL A 237 -8.22 -7.54 -36.65
C VAL A 237 -8.51 -6.15 -37.19
N GLN A 238 -7.53 -5.27 -37.14
CA GLN A 238 -7.67 -3.92 -37.67
C GLN A 238 -7.89 -3.97 -39.19
N PRO A 239 -8.93 -3.33 -39.72
CA PRO A 239 -9.14 -3.26 -41.16
C PRO A 239 -7.96 -2.57 -41.85
N GLU A 240 -7.59 -3.07 -43.03
CA GLU A 240 -6.60 -2.35 -43.87
C GLU A 240 -7.10 -0.94 -44.18
N PRO A 241 -6.23 0.09 -44.15
CA PRO A 241 -6.61 1.42 -44.57
C PRO A 241 -7.10 1.38 -46.00
N LYS A 242 -8.31 1.86 -46.25
CA LYS A 242 -8.77 2.06 -47.64
C LYS A 242 -7.82 3.02 -48.34
N LYS A 243 -7.20 2.52 -49.40
CA LYS A 243 -6.36 3.34 -50.30
C LYS A 243 -7.17 4.45 -50.97
#